data_39766bb15d871b01a06b4b57924aaeca
#
_entry.id   39766bb15d871b01a06b4b57924aaeca
#
_cell.length_a   1.000
_cell.length_b   1.000
_cell.length_c   1.000
_cell.angle_alpha   90.00
_cell.angle_beta   90.00
_cell.angle_gamma   90.00
#
_symmetry.space_group_name_H-M   'P 1'
#
loop_
_entity.id
_entity.type
_entity.pdbx_description
1 polymer ?
#
loop_
_entity_poly.entity_id
_entity_poly.type
_entity_poly.pdbx_seq_one_letter_code
_entity_poly.pdbx_strand_id
1 'polypeptide(L)'
;MSQKKYDVAIYGATMGANYGGLVTYYALYKAIEEMGYSVVMIMPTIPKDGEASVTFATTFCQKYHEVTERVNFDDLKIFNDIADTFVLGSDQIWNYTLFKGKRESFYLDFVDDKKKKIAYAASFGFSVPTIFPKHVDRYPRIYKLMKRLDHIGVREDDAVTVCKDYYDVGAKHVLDPVFLTDKENYLELAANAPRKPKGTYMCVYCITPKESVNKAFQFVSKELNLPRVNMCTGNARKYEMRKVNFDMEYMENVILEEWLYNIINSDFIVTDSYHCLCFSIIFRKKFVIVQGKWATSRIKSLLELLGLEDRWFESSEELEQNPDILYKDIDYDKVHEILKREVIESKTWLKNSIESDKKVIVRKKIRDYSDAKDDKRFARLYKAKNINSYFRALQSAKKDVVYMIAKRGTDNGELAKVRFPRSAEIKKQTKLDMLNEGFSLICDYGNRQKISSIDDVSHCYYKENGIEFSVLSEGNKFKNKRKSAEFYVENKKKRTAYITKKDGLFVWVYSKSLRKVIDYVQVDISEGSDLEITRLD
;
A
#
# COMPACT_ATOMS: atom_id res chain seq x y z
N MET A 1 -19.26 -29.87 7.65
CA MET A 1 -18.41 -30.12 6.46
C MET A 1 -17.09 -29.43 6.72
N SER A 2 -15.94 -30.14 6.61
CA SER A 2 -14.64 -29.48 6.71
C SER A 2 -14.50 -28.51 5.53
N GLN A 3 -14.29 -27.23 5.82
CA GLN A 3 -14.09 -26.21 4.78
C GLN A 3 -12.81 -26.57 4.01
N LYS A 4 -12.87 -26.57 2.66
CA LYS A 4 -11.70 -26.84 1.80
C LYS A 4 -10.61 -25.82 2.15
N LYS A 5 -9.40 -26.28 2.45
CA LYS A 5 -8.27 -25.41 2.74
C LYS A 5 -7.44 -25.22 1.49
N TYR A 6 -7.05 -23.95 1.23
CA TYR A 6 -6.21 -23.54 0.12
C TYR A 6 -4.82 -23.10 0.64
N ASP A 7 -3.82 -23.12 -0.24
CA ASP A 7 -2.50 -22.61 0.10
C ASP A 7 -2.55 -21.08 0.20
N VAL A 8 -3.27 -20.44 -0.73
CA VAL A 8 -3.33 -18.98 -0.86
C VAL A 8 -4.78 -18.50 -1.01
N ALA A 9 -5.16 -17.50 -0.23
CA ALA A 9 -6.38 -16.73 -0.42
C ALA A 9 -6.05 -15.32 -0.95
N ILE A 10 -6.61 -14.95 -2.10
CA ILE A 10 -6.46 -13.63 -2.69
C ILE A 10 -7.62 -12.74 -2.23
N TYR A 11 -7.30 -11.51 -1.83
CA TYR A 11 -8.28 -10.48 -1.50
C TYR A 11 -7.98 -9.17 -2.19
N GLY A 12 -9.00 -8.46 -2.68
CA GLY A 12 -8.83 -7.16 -3.29
C GLY A 12 -10.10 -6.54 -3.86
N ALA A 13 -9.94 -5.55 -4.72
CA ALA A 13 -11.04 -4.75 -5.28
C ALA A 13 -11.61 -5.38 -6.56
N THR A 14 -12.20 -6.57 -6.44
CA THR A 14 -12.82 -7.29 -7.58
C THR A 14 -14.23 -6.79 -7.94
N MET A 15 -14.66 -5.70 -7.31
CA MET A 15 -16.02 -5.19 -7.48
C MET A 15 -16.05 -3.96 -8.39
N GLY A 16 -17.02 -3.91 -9.28
CA GLY A 16 -17.28 -2.78 -10.14
C GLY A 16 -16.98 -3.01 -11.62
N ALA A 17 -17.20 -1.98 -12.43
CA ALA A 17 -17.06 -2.03 -13.88
C ALA A 17 -15.65 -1.58 -14.32
N ASN A 18 -14.58 -2.14 -13.73
CA ASN A 18 -13.19 -1.81 -14.06
C ASN A 18 -12.49 -3.03 -14.65
N TYR A 19 -12.30 -3.04 -15.97
CA TYR A 19 -11.64 -4.14 -16.68
C TYR A 19 -10.21 -4.35 -16.19
N GLY A 20 -9.46 -3.27 -15.96
CA GLY A 20 -8.09 -3.34 -15.46
C GLY A 20 -8.02 -4.01 -14.09
N GLY A 21 -8.88 -3.59 -13.16
CA GLY A 21 -8.97 -4.24 -11.85
C GLY A 21 -9.33 -5.72 -11.96
N LEU A 22 -10.26 -6.08 -12.85
CA LEU A 22 -10.70 -7.45 -13.01
C LEU A 22 -9.60 -8.36 -13.60
N VAL A 23 -8.94 -7.90 -14.66
CA VAL A 23 -7.91 -8.69 -15.34
C VAL A 23 -6.63 -8.82 -14.49
N THR A 24 -6.30 -7.83 -13.66
CA THR A 24 -5.13 -7.94 -12.77
C THR A 24 -5.32 -9.01 -11.70
N TYR A 25 -6.55 -9.20 -11.18
CA TYR A 25 -6.84 -10.29 -10.25
C TYR A 25 -6.89 -11.65 -10.94
N TYR A 26 -7.40 -11.71 -12.16
CA TYR A 26 -7.30 -12.91 -13.00
C TYR A 26 -5.84 -13.34 -13.19
N ALA A 27 -4.99 -12.39 -13.56
CA ALA A 27 -3.57 -12.63 -13.76
C ALA A 27 -2.85 -13.06 -12.49
N LEU A 28 -3.14 -12.43 -11.34
CA LEU A 28 -2.56 -12.81 -10.06
C LEU A 28 -2.98 -14.23 -9.66
N TYR A 29 -4.25 -14.56 -9.85
CA TYR A 29 -4.77 -15.89 -9.58
C TYR A 29 -4.06 -16.94 -10.43
N LYS A 30 -3.99 -16.73 -11.75
CA LYS A 30 -3.30 -17.62 -12.69
C LYS A 30 -1.80 -17.75 -12.37
N ALA A 31 -1.11 -16.64 -12.10
CA ALA A 31 0.30 -16.68 -11.77
C ALA A 31 0.61 -17.52 -10.52
N ILE A 32 -0.23 -17.44 -9.48
CA ILE A 32 -0.07 -18.24 -8.26
C ILE A 32 -0.44 -19.70 -8.53
N GLU A 33 -1.49 -19.97 -9.31
CA GLU A 33 -1.88 -21.32 -9.75
C GLU A 33 -0.76 -21.98 -10.58
N GLU A 34 -0.16 -21.26 -11.53
CA GLU A 34 0.99 -21.70 -12.34
C GLU A 34 2.25 -22.00 -11.50
N MET A 35 2.37 -21.41 -10.32
CA MET A 35 3.43 -21.74 -9.34
C MET A 35 3.16 -23.04 -8.56
N GLY A 36 2.00 -23.67 -8.76
CA GLY A 36 1.62 -24.95 -8.15
C GLY A 36 0.82 -24.83 -6.85
N TYR A 37 0.32 -23.64 -6.49
CA TYR A 37 -0.48 -23.45 -5.26
C TYR A 37 -1.97 -23.57 -5.55
N SER A 38 -2.71 -24.12 -4.61
CA SER A 38 -4.17 -24.05 -4.61
C SER A 38 -4.64 -22.66 -4.15
N VAL A 39 -5.51 -22.04 -4.94
CA VAL A 39 -5.87 -20.62 -4.79
C VAL A 39 -7.39 -20.47 -4.63
N VAL A 40 -7.80 -19.54 -3.79
CA VAL A 40 -9.20 -19.08 -3.70
C VAL A 40 -9.26 -17.56 -3.68
N MET A 41 -10.26 -16.98 -4.33
CA MET A 41 -10.51 -15.55 -4.28
C MET A 41 -11.62 -15.23 -3.28
N ILE A 42 -11.33 -14.35 -2.33
CA ILE A 42 -12.34 -13.86 -1.37
C ILE A 42 -13.20 -12.80 -2.04
N MET A 43 -14.51 -13.03 -2.05
CA MET A 43 -15.50 -12.18 -2.70
C MET A 43 -16.31 -11.37 -1.69
N PRO A 44 -15.89 -10.13 -1.33
CA PRO A 44 -16.69 -9.31 -0.44
C PRO A 44 -17.97 -8.82 -1.13
N THR A 45 -19.04 -8.70 -0.35
CA THR A 45 -20.30 -8.08 -0.79
C THR A 45 -20.38 -6.68 -0.22
N ILE A 46 -20.71 -5.69 -1.05
CA ILE A 46 -21.18 -4.40 -0.55
C ILE A 46 -22.71 -4.47 -0.50
N PRO A 47 -23.34 -4.57 0.67
CA PRO A 47 -24.78 -4.37 0.72
C PRO A 47 -25.03 -2.87 0.61
N LYS A 48 -25.77 -2.48 -0.39
CA LYS A 48 -26.70 -1.38 -0.28
C LYS A 48 -28.07 -2.04 -0.27
N ASP A 49 -28.79 -1.85 0.78
CA ASP A 49 -30.22 -2.16 0.90
C ASP A 49 -30.66 -3.61 0.60
N GLY A 50 -29.87 -4.59 1.04
CA GLY A 50 -30.33 -5.98 1.18
C GLY A 50 -30.20 -6.89 -0.05
N GLU A 51 -29.91 -6.38 -1.23
CA GLU A 51 -29.68 -7.21 -2.42
C GLU A 51 -28.24 -7.08 -2.94
N ALA A 52 -27.55 -8.19 -3.01
CA ALA A 52 -26.23 -8.30 -3.63
C ALA A 52 -26.38 -8.22 -5.14
N SER A 53 -26.19 -7.04 -5.74
CA SER A 53 -26.22 -6.93 -7.21
C SER A 53 -25.15 -7.83 -7.83
N VAL A 54 -25.57 -8.72 -8.74
CA VAL A 54 -24.66 -9.50 -9.58
C VAL A 54 -24.14 -8.55 -10.65
N THR A 55 -22.86 -8.22 -10.56
CA THR A 55 -22.18 -7.41 -11.58
C THR A 55 -21.48 -8.31 -12.59
N PHE A 56 -21.10 -7.79 -13.77
CA PHE A 56 -20.31 -8.56 -14.72
C PHE A 56 -18.97 -9.03 -14.10
N ALA A 57 -18.39 -8.26 -13.18
CA ALA A 57 -17.20 -8.65 -12.43
C ALA A 57 -17.45 -9.87 -11.55
N THR A 58 -18.59 -9.95 -10.87
CA THR A 58 -18.98 -11.11 -10.08
C THR A 58 -19.10 -12.35 -10.95
N THR A 59 -19.81 -12.23 -12.08
CA THR A 59 -19.99 -13.35 -13.04
C THR A 59 -18.66 -13.80 -13.61
N PHE A 60 -17.78 -12.87 -13.97
CA PHE A 60 -16.43 -13.18 -14.44
C PHE A 60 -15.62 -13.96 -13.39
N CYS A 61 -15.58 -13.43 -12.15
CA CYS A 61 -14.85 -14.11 -11.07
C CYS A 61 -15.37 -15.53 -10.82
N GLN A 62 -16.68 -15.73 -10.80
CA GLN A 62 -17.30 -17.05 -10.63
C GLN A 62 -17.02 -18.02 -11.80
N LYS A 63 -16.84 -17.49 -13.01
CA LYS A 63 -16.54 -18.29 -14.19
C LYS A 63 -15.09 -18.77 -14.24
N TYR A 64 -14.15 -17.93 -13.81
CA TYR A 64 -12.73 -18.16 -14.06
C TYR A 64 -11.88 -18.43 -12.81
N HIS A 65 -12.49 -18.34 -11.61
CA HIS A 65 -11.77 -18.57 -10.36
C HIS A 65 -12.57 -19.48 -9.41
N GLU A 66 -11.86 -20.17 -8.54
CA GLU A 66 -12.45 -20.69 -7.31
C GLU A 66 -12.70 -19.50 -6.38
N VAL A 67 -13.93 -19.29 -5.97
CA VAL A 67 -14.35 -18.11 -5.18
C VAL A 67 -15.04 -18.52 -3.88
N THR A 68 -14.93 -17.69 -2.84
CA THR A 68 -15.72 -17.87 -1.63
C THR A 68 -17.18 -17.47 -1.85
N GLU A 69 -18.03 -17.85 -0.90
CA GLU A 69 -19.32 -17.17 -0.75
C GLU A 69 -19.13 -15.66 -0.56
N ARG A 70 -20.16 -14.90 -0.87
CA ARG A 70 -20.16 -13.43 -0.74
C ARG A 70 -20.63 -13.06 0.66
N VAL A 71 -19.81 -12.28 1.38
CA VAL A 71 -20.10 -11.83 2.74
C VAL A 71 -19.90 -10.33 2.88
N ASN A 72 -20.49 -9.76 3.92
CA ASN A 72 -20.27 -8.36 4.25
C ASN A 72 -18.81 -8.11 4.68
N PHE A 73 -18.34 -6.87 4.51
CA PHE A 73 -16.99 -6.48 4.95
C PHE A 73 -16.75 -6.73 6.45
N ASP A 74 -17.80 -6.67 7.28
CA ASP A 74 -17.68 -6.90 8.72
C ASP A 74 -17.50 -8.38 9.05
N ASP A 75 -17.92 -9.28 8.14
CA ASP A 75 -17.91 -10.73 8.31
C ASP A 75 -16.67 -11.42 7.69
N LEU A 76 -15.78 -10.68 7.03
CA LEU A 76 -14.59 -11.23 6.36
C LEU A 76 -13.70 -12.13 7.25
N LYS A 77 -13.80 -11.99 8.57
CA LYS A 77 -13.04 -12.82 9.51
C LYS A 77 -13.35 -14.31 9.43
N ILE A 78 -14.53 -14.69 8.92
CA ILE A 78 -14.91 -16.11 8.75
C ILE A 78 -13.96 -16.85 7.81
N PHE A 79 -13.26 -16.12 6.94
CA PHE A 79 -12.32 -16.71 5.98
C PHE A 79 -10.91 -16.95 6.55
N ASN A 80 -10.66 -16.72 7.85
CA ASN A 80 -9.33 -16.97 8.41
C ASN A 80 -8.86 -18.42 8.30
N ASP A 81 -9.79 -19.37 8.31
CA ASP A 81 -9.46 -20.80 8.31
C ASP A 81 -9.34 -21.42 6.91
N ILE A 82 -9.68 -20.67 5.84
CA ILE A 82 -9.62 -21.20 4.47
C ILE A 82 -8.21 -21.30 3.89
N ALA A 83 -7.26 -20.48 4.39
CA ALA A 83 -5.87 -20.49 3.95
C ALA A 83 -4.91 -20.09 5.08
N ASP A 84 -3.62 -20.38 4.90
CA ASP A 84 -2.56 -19.92 5.80
C ASP A 84 -1.82 -18.69 5.28
N THR A 85 -1.88 -18.44 3.96
CA THR A 85 -1.32 -17.26 3.31
C THR A 85 -2.44 -16.43 2.66
N PHE A 86 -2.45 -15.12 2.94
CA PHE A 86 -3.37 -14.16 2.35
C PHE A 86 -2.57 -13.19 1.49
N VAL A 87 -2.91 -13.11 0.21
CA VAL A 87 -2.32 -12.17 -0.73
C VAL A 87 -3.32 -11.06 -1.00
N LEU A 88 -2.97 -9.87 -0.57
CA LEU A 88 -3.67 -8.67 -0.97
C LEU A 88 -3.26 -8.36 -2.40
N GLY A 89 -4.23 -8.35 -3.29
CA GLY A 89 -3.97 -8.16 -4.70
C GLY A 89 -3.62 -6.74 -5.07
N SER A 90 -3.52 -6.54 -6.32
CA SER A 90 -2.99 -5.38 -7.00
C SER A 90 -4.00 -4.23 -7.12
N ASP A 91 -3.68 -3.33 -8.00
CA ASP A 91 -4.39 -2.10 -8.34
C ASP A 91 -4.35 -1.03 -7.23
N GLN A 92 -5.08 0.06 -7.41
CA GLN A 92 -5.07 1.25 -6.56
C GLN A 92 -5.80 1.04 -5.22
N ILE A 93 -5.63 -0.12 -4.60
CA ILE A 93 -6.31 -0.47 -3.34
C ILE A 93 -5.87 0.41 -2.17
N TRP A 94 -4.69 1.02 -2.25
CA TRP A 94 -4.18 2.00 -1.27
C TRP A 94 -4.44 3.46 -1.66
N ASN A 95 -5.21 3.68 -2.74
CA ASN A 95 -5.61 5.02 -3.14
C ASN A 95 -6.76 5.54 -2.26
N TYR A 96 -6.48 6.53 -1.45
CA TYR A 96 -7.42 7.10 -0.50
C TYR A 96 -8.67 7.74 -1.12
N THR A 97 -8.65 8.08 -2.40
CA THR A 97 -9.76 8.73 -3.06
C THR A 97 -10.80 7.76 -3.60
N LEU A 98 -10.42 6.49 -3.83
CA LEU A 98 -11.28 5.52 -4.52
C LEU A 98 -12.21 4.75 -3.59
N PHE A 99 -11.73 4.38 -2.40
CA PHE A 99 -12.49 3.51 -1.52
C PHE A 99 -12.97 4.25 -0.27
N LYS A 100 -14.27 4.58 -0.23
CA LYS A 100 -14.94 5.18 0.93
C LYS A 100 -15.37 4.07 1.90
N GLY A 101 -15.14 4.23 3.20
CA GLY A 101 -15.64 3.31 4.23
C GLY A 101 -14.64 2.23 4.64
N LYS A 102 -14.78 1.00 4.15
CA LYS A 102 -14.05 -0.20 4.62
C LYS A 102 -12.61 -0.34 4.09
N ARG A 103 -11.83 0.73 4.17
CA ARG A 103 -10.46 0.79 3.64
C ARG A 103 -9.48 -0.12 4.35
N GLU A 104 -9.71 -0.40 5.63
CA GLU A 104 -8.82 -1.21 6.44
C GLU A 104 -8.76 -2.67 5.96
N SER A 105 -9.82 -3.17 5.32
CA SER A 105 -9.78 -4.51 4.73
C SER A 105 -8.72 -4.64 3.63
N PHE A 106 -8.43 -3.56 2.90
CA PHE A 106 -7.32 -3.51 1.93
C PHE A 106 -5.92 -3.42 2.56
N TYR A 107 -5.84 -3.63 3.86
CA TYR A 107 -4.60 -3.88 4.61
C TYR A 107 -4.71 -5.18 5.41
N LEU A 108 -5.63 -6.06 5.03
CA LEU A 108 -5.88 -7.36 5.65
C LEU A 108 -6.14 -7.25 7.17
N ASP A 109 -6.93 -6.25 7.60
CA ASP A 109 -7.24 -6.02 9.01
C ASP A 109 -8.05 -7.17 9.63
N PHE A 110 -8.82 -7.88 8.82
CA PHE A 110 -9.62 -9.04 9.20
C PHE A 110 -8.80 -10.32 9.37
N VAL A 111 -7.59 -10.40 8.80
CA VAL A 111 -6.73 -11.57 8.82
C VAL A 111 -5.98 -11.66 10.16
N ASP A 112 -5.99 -12.81 10.81
CA ASP A 112 -5.34 -13.04 12.07
C ASP A 112 -3.82 -12.87 12.01
N ASP A 113 -3.21 -12.47 13.15
CA ASP A 113 -1.75 -12.29 13.24
C ASP A 113 -0.96 -13.58 13.02
N LYS A 114 -1.59 -14.73 13.15
CA LYS A 114 -0.98 -16.05 12.89
C LYS A 114 -0.82 -16.35 11.40
N LYS A 115 -1.60 -15.71 10.56
CA LYS A 115 -1.61 -15.95 9.12
C LYS A 115 -0.62 -15.06 8.40
N LYS A 116 -0.01 -15.55 7.32
CA LYS A 116 0.90 -14.78 6.47
C LYS A 116 0.12 -13.78 5.63
N LYS A 117 0.62 -12.56 5.53
CA LYS A 117 0.00 -11.44 4.83
C LYS A 117 0.99 -10.83 3.85
N ILE A 118 0.67 -10.91 2.58
CA ILE A 118 1.50 -10.39 1.49
C ILE A 118 0.69 -9.34 0.75
N ALA A 119 1.25 -8.17 0.47
CA ALA A 119 0.71 -7.26 -0.53
C ALA A 119 1.50 -7.45 -1.83
N TYR A 120 0.82 -7.69 -2.94
CA TYR A 120 1.43 -7.84 -4.25
C TYR A 120 0.98 -6.74 -5.20
N ALA A 121 1.92 -5.96 -5.72
CA ALA A 121 1.70 -4.87 -6.68
C ALA A 121 0.59 -3.89 -6.26
N ALA A 122 0.46 -3.65 -4.95
CA ALA A 122 -0.47 -2.64 -4.43
C ALA A 122 -0.01 -1.24 -4.84
N SER A 123 -0.96 -0.37 -5.15
CA SER A 123 -0.69 0.98 -5.66
C SER A 123 -1.37 2.05 -4.81
N PHE A 124 -0.64 3.13 -4.52
CA PHE A 124 -1.21 4.34 -3.91
C PHE A 124 -1.92 5.23 -4.94
N GLY A 125 -1.62 5.06 -6.23
CA GLY A 125 -2.23 5.77 -7.34
C GLY A 125 -1.78 7.21 -7.53
N PHE A 126 -0.98 7.74 -6.61
CA PHE A 126 -0.44 9.09 -6.64
C PHE A 126 1.01 9.11 -6.16
N SER A 127 1.80 10.02 -6.71
CA SER A 127 3.10 10.35 -6.14
C SER A 127 2.94 10.97 -4.76
N VAL A 128 3.87 10.70 -3.85
CA VAL A 128 4.00 11.40 -2.56
C VAL A 128 4.19 12.90 -2.87
N PRO A 129 3.64 13.81 -2.18
CA PRO A 129 3.00 13.92 -0.85
C PRO A 129 1.52 14.31 -0.84
N THR A 130 0.80 14.16 -1.92
CA THR A 130 -0.59 14.68 -2.06
C THR A 130 -1.64 13.92 -1.24
N ILE A 131 -1.29 12.78 -0.67
CA ILE A 131 -2.23 11.84 -0.02
C ILE A 131 -2.48 12.21 1.45
N PHE A 132 -1.43 12.60 2.18
CA PHE A 132 -1.40 12.65 3.62
C PHE A 132 -2.24 13.75 4.28
N PRO A 133 -2.25 15.03 3.81
CA PRO A 133 -2.97 16.08 4.51
C PRO A 133 -4.49 15.87 4.60
N LYS A 134 -5.06 15.04 3.71
CA LYS A 134 -6.52 14.84 3.63
C LYS A 134 -7.05 13.69 4.47
N HIS A 135 -6.19 12.80 4.96
CA HIS A 135 -6.58 11.55 5.62
C HIS A 135 -5.76 11.25 6.87
N VAL A 136 -5.25 12.27 7.50
CA VAL A 136 -4.44 12.20 8.74
C VAL A 136 -5.15 11.41 9.84
N ASP A 137 -6.47 11.49 9.94
CA ASP A 137 -7.30 10.79 10.91
C ASP A 137 -7.22 9.25 10.83
N ARG A 138 -6.87 8.69 9.69
CA ARG A 138 -6.78 7.23 9.46
C ARG A 138 -5.37 6.71 9.49
N TYR A 139 -4.42 7.60 9.39
CA TYR A 139 -3.01 7.26 9.30
C TYR A 139 -2.53 6.32 10.41
N PRO A 140 -2.83 6.52 11.70
CA PRO A 140 -2.35 5.65 12.76
C PRO A 140 -2.80 4.20 12.58
N ARG A 141 -4.05 4.00 12.16
CA ARG A 141 -4.58 2.65 11.95
C ARG A 141 -3.94 1.98 10.75
N ILE A 142 -3.81 2.71 9.64
CA ILE A 142 -3.15 2.20 8.42
C ILE A 142 -1.68 1.89 8.70
N TYR A 143 -0.97 2.78 9.40
CA TYR A 143 0.41 2.55 9.82
C TYR A 143 0.57 1.20 10.56
N LYS A 144 -0.32 0.91 11.53
CA LYS A 144 -0.32 -0.36 12.28
C LYS A 144 -0.60 -1.56 11.39
N LEU A 145 -1.50 -1.41 10.43
CA LEU A 145 -1.86 -2.48 9.50
C LEU A 145 -0.72 -2.77 8.52
N MET A 146 -0.06 -1.73 8.00
CA MET A 146 1.15 -1.88 7.18
C MET A 146 2.26 -2.66 7.89
N LYS A 147 2.47 -2.38 9.19
CA LYS A 147 3.43 -3.12 10.03
C LYS A 147 3.08 -4.60 10.22
N ARG A 148 1.84 -5.02 9.96
CA ARG A 148 1.40 -6.43 10.05
C ARG A 148 1.64 -7.23 8.77
N LEU A 149 1.89 -6.56 7.65
CA LEU A 149 2.21 -7.24 6.40
C LEU A 149 3.60 -7.88 6.50
N ASP A 150 3.70 -9.12 6.08
CA ASP A 150 4.96 -9.87 6.11
C ASP A 150 5.86 -9.47 4.93
N HIS A 151 5.25 -9.30 3.75
CA HIS A 151 5.94 -8.86 2.53
C HIS A 151 5.10 -7.82 1.80
N ILE A 152 5.76 -6.82 1.22
CA ILE A 152 5.11 -5.73 0.51
C ILE A 152 5.77 -5.56 -0.85
N GLY A 153 5.02 -5.88 -1.91
CA GLY A 153 5.32 -5.55 -3.29
C GLY A 153 4.43 -4.38 -3.74
N VAL A 154 5.01 -3.36 -4.33
CA VAL A 154 4.32 -2.17 -4.83
C VAL A 154 4.54 -2.02 -6.33
N ARG A 155 3.56 -1.46 -7.03
CA ARG A 155 3.51 -1.40 -8.48
C ARG A 155 4.29 -0.23 -9.09
N GLU A 156 4.43 0.86 -8.38
CA GLU A 156 5.20 2.03 -8.77
C GLU A 156 6.44 2.19 -7.88
N ASP A 157 7.51 2.71 -8.45
CA ASP A 157 8.81 2.87 -7.76
C ASP A 157 8.75 3.89 -6.63
N ASP A 158 8.02 5.01 -6.80
CA ASP A 158 7.81 6.03 -5.76
C ASP A 158 7.05 5.46 -4.54
N ALA A 159 6.22 4.44 -4.72
CA ALA A 159 5.54 3.76 -3.62
C ALA A 159 6.50 3.03 -2.66
N VAL A 160 7.70 2.65 -3.11
CA VAL A 160 8.75 2.12 -2.23
C VAL A 160 9.18 3.18 -1.21
N THR A 161 9.37 4.41 -1.68
CA THR A 161 9.69 5.57 -0.83
C THR A 161 8.53 5.89 0.12
N VAL A 162 7.27 5.84 -0.37
CA VAL A 162 6.08 6.00 0.48
C VAL A 162 6.06 4.99 1.62
N CYS A 163 6.27 3.71 1.30
CA CYS A 163 6.28 2.65 2.31
C CYS A 163 7.35 2.89 3.37
N LYS A 164 8.53 3.32 2.96
CA LYS A 164 9.65 3.60 3.86
C LYS A 164 9.42 4.83 4.72
N ASP A 165 9.10 5.97 4.10
CA ASP A 165 9.16 7.27 4.76
C ASP A 165 7.92 7.53 5.63
N TYR A 166 6.75 6.99 5.23
CA TYR A 166 5.50 7.23 5.95
C TYR A 166 5.04 6.06 6.81
N TYR A 167 5.43 4.82 6.45
CA TYR A 167 4.96 3.64 7.17
C TYR A 167 6.07 2.83 7.83
N ASP A 168 7.34 3.23 7.67
CA ASP A 168 8.53 2.52 8.20
C ASP A 168 8.53 1.03 7.86
N VAL A 169 8.13 0.68 6.64
CA VAL A 169 8.13 -0.68 6.14
C VAL A 169 8.95 -0.78 4.86
N GLY A 170 9.67 -1.88 4.72
CA GLY A 170 10.36 -2.19 3.46
C GLY A 170 9.37 -2.69 2.41
N ALA A 171 9.50 -2.20 1.18
CA ALA A 171 8.77 -2.68 0.03
C ALA A 171 9.71 -2.95 -1.15
N LYS A 172 9.28 -3.82 -2.07
CA LYS A 172 9.96 -4.09 -3.35
C LYS A 172 9.06 -3.56 -4.48
N HIS A 173 9.65 -2.85 -5.44
CA HIS A 173 8.98 -2.60 -6.71
C HIS A 173 8.81 -3.92 -7.47
N VAL A 174 7.60 -4.23 -7.91
CA VAL A 174 7.26 -5.45 -8.66
C VAL A 174 6.30 -5.10 -9.80
N LEU A 175 6.33 -5.87 -10.86
CA LEU A 175 5.41 -5.68 -11.99
C LEU A 175 3.96 -5.94 -11.60
N ASP A 176 3.05 -5.28 -12.32
CA ASP A 176 1.61 -5.61 -12.26
C ASP A 176 1.40 -7.09 -12.60
N PRO A 177 0.47 -7.79 -11.92
CA PRO A 177 0.17 -9.20 -12.18
C PRO A 177 -0.09 -9.53 -13.64
N VAL A 178 -0.59 -8.60 -14.44
CA VAL A 178 -0.88 -8.88 -15.87
C VAL A 178 0.36 -9.28 -16.69
N PHE A 179 1.56 -8.99 -16.18
CA PHE A 179 2.81 -9.45 -16.80
C PHE A 179 3.28 -10.82 -16.30
N LEU A 180 2.65 -11.38 -15.26
CA LEU A 180 3.13 -12.60 -14.60
C LEU A 180 2.57 -13.88 -15.20
N THR A 181 1.43 -13.84 -15.82
CA THR A 181 0.83 -15.03 -16.48
C THR A 181 1.12 -15.03 -17.97
N ASP A 182 1.03 -16.19 -18.59
CA ASP A 182 1.30 -16.34 -20.01
C ASP A 182 0.23 -15.60 -20.85
N LYS A 183 0.67 -14.96 -21.93
CA LYS A 183 -0.23 -14.22 -22.84
C LYS A 183 -1.33 -15.10 -23.46
N GLU A 184 -1.09 -16.40 -23.54
CA GLU A 184 -2.02 -17.41 -24.03
C GLU A 184 -3.32 -17.41 -23.21
N ASN A 185 -3.26 -17.20 -21.90
CA ASN A 185 -4.44 -17.04 -21.05
C ASN A 185 -5.33 -15.87 -21.49
N TYR A 186 -4.75 -14.79 -21.96
CA TYR A 186 -5.48 -13.63 -22.49
C TYR A 186 -6.04 -13.86 -23.89
N LEU A 187 -5.31 -14.61 -24.72
CA LEU A 187 -5.80 -15.01 -26.04
C LEU A 187 -7.03 -15.92 -25.92
N GLU A 188 -7.02 -16.86 -24.98
CA GLU A 188 -8.17 -17.72 -24.68
C GLU A 188 -9.37 -16.92 -24.20
N LEU A 189 -9.18 -15.93 -23.29
CA LEU A 189 -10.24 -15.03 -22.89
C LEU A 189 -10.80 -14.25 -24.07
N ALA A 190 -9.93 -13.62 -24.87
CA ALA A 190 -10.33 -12.82 -26.03
C ALA A 190 -11.05 -13.66 -27.10
N ALA A 191 -10.69 -14.94 -27.26
CA ALA A 191 -11.37 -15.84 -28.19
C ALA A 191 -12.87 -16.00 -27.86
N ASN A 192 -13.27 -15.83 -26.61
CA ASN A 192 -14.66 -15.90 -26.16
C ASN A 192 -15.44 -14.58 -26.33
N ALA A 193 -14.86 -13.55 -26.94
CA ALA A 193 -15.55 -12.29 -27.22
C ALA A 193 -16.74 -12.51 -28.16
N PRO A 194 -17.98 -12.12 -27.77
CA PRO A 194 -19.14 -12.29 -28.62
C PRO A 194 -19.19 -11.29 -29.79
N ARG A 195 -18.64 -10.08 -29.59
CA ARG A 195 -18.54 -9.07 -30.65
C ARG A 195 -17.07 -8.88 -31.04
N LYS A 196 -16.81 -9.06 -32.34
CA LYS A 196 -15.45 -9.04 -32.92
C LYS A 196 -15.40 -8.07 -34.10
N PRO A 197 -15.02 -6.80 -33.90
CA PRO A 197 -14.77 -5.87 -34.99
C PRO A 197 -13.84 -6.49 -36.05
N LYS A 198 -14.14 -6.23 -37.31
CA LYS A 198 -13.36 -6.74 -38.47
C LYS A 198 -12.61 -5.59 -39.16
N GLY A 199 -11.54 -5.94 -39.83
CA GLY A 199 -10.71 -4.98 -40.56
C GLY A 199 -9.71 -4.25 -39.68
N THR A 200 -9.11 -3.21 -40.22
CA THR A 200 -8.14 -2.35 -39.53
C THR A 200 -8.85 -1.29 -38.70
N TYR A 201 -8.43 -1.08 -37.48
CA TYR A 201 -9.02 -0.06 -36.61
C TYR A 201 -8.06 0.41 -35.51
N MET A 202 -8.33 1.59 -35.00
CA MET A 202 -7.72 2.12 -33.79
C MET A 202 -8.60 1.81 -32.58
N CYS A 203 -8.01 1.22 -31.56
CA CYS A 203 -8.66 1.00 -30.28
C CYS A 203 -8.55 2.23 -29.39
N VAL A 204 -9.68 2.71 -28.88
CA VAL A 204 -9.77 3.82 -27.94
C VAL A 204 -10.36 3.33 -26.63
N TYR A 205 -9.59 3.45 -25.58
CA TYR A 205 -10.06 3.17 -24.22
C TYR A 205 -9.64 4.30 -23.27
N CYS A 206 -10.60 5.12 -22.87
CA CYS A 206 -10.39 6.28 -22.03
C CYS A 206 -11.12 6.14 -20.69
N ILE A 207 -10.40 6.27 -19.58
CA ILE A 207 -10.95 6.23 -18.22
C ILE A 207 -11.40 7.64 -17.79
N THR A 208 -10.62 8.67 -18.11
CA THR A 208 -10.87 10.05 -17.70
C THR A 208 -11.32 10.89 -18.88
N PRO A 209 -12.63 11.14 -19.05
CA PRO A 209 -13.15 11.92 -20.16
C PRO A 209 -12.69 13.39 -20.03
N LYS A 210 -11.88 13.85 -21.00
CA LYS A 210 -11.43 15.23 -21.12
C LYS A 210 -11.44 15.63 -22.62
N GLU A 211 -11.68 16.89 -22.89
CA GLU A 211 -11.70 17.42 -24.26
C GLU A 211 -10.35 17.22 -24.97
N SER A 212 -9.24 17.46 -24.27
CA SER A 212 -7.90 17.24 -24.83
C SER A 212 -7.69 15.79 -25.28
N VAL A 213 -8.16 14.82 -24.52
CA VAL A 213 -8.05 13.38 -24.86
C VAL A 213 -8.89 13.06 -26.10
N ASN A 214 -10.08 13.68 -26.22
CA ASN A 214 -10.92 13.49 -27.41
C ASN A 214 -10.27 14.07 -28.68
N LYS A 215 -9.67 15.26 -28.60
CA LYS A 215 -8.93 15.86 -29.73
C LYS A 215 -7.80 14.92 -30.17
N ALA A 216 -7.07 14.32 -29.23
CA ALA A 216 -6.03 13.35 -29.56
C ALA A 216 -6.59 12.14 -30.32
N PHE A 217 -7.74 11.60 -29.91
CA PHE A 217 -8.37 10.49 -30.64
C PHE A 217 -8.79 10.85 -32.06
N GLN A 218 -9.34 12.05 -32.25
CA GLN A 218 -9.72 12.56 -33.56
C GLN A 218 -8.49 12.77 -34.44
N PHE A 219 -7.45 13.39 -33.90
CA PHE A 219 -6.19 13.63 -34.59
C PHE A 219 -5.56 12.32 -35.07
N VAL A 220 -5.34 11.34 -34.18
CA VAL A 220 -4.71 10.06 -34.55
C VAL A 220 -5.54 9.27 -35.56
N SER A 221 -6.87 9.22 -35.38
CA SER A 221 -7.77 8.55 -36.33
C SER A 221 -7.69 9.14 -37.74
N LYS A 222 -7.63 10.47 -37.83
CA LYS A 222 -7.50 11.18 -39.10
C LYS A 222 -6.11 10.97 -39.71
N GLU A 223 -5.07 11.12 -38.93
CA GLU A 223 -3.68 11.04 -39.37
C GLU A 223 -3.34 9.66 -39.91
N LEU A 224 -3.77 8.60 -39.21
CA LEU A 224 -3.53 7.21 -39.61
C LEU A 224 -4.62 6.65 -40.54
N ASN A 225 -5.66 7.40 -40.85
CA ASN A 225 -6.83 6.96 -41.61
C ASN A 225 -7.43 5.64 -41.07
N LEU A 226 -7.54 5.52 -39.73
CA LEU A 226 -8.08 4.33 -39.06
C LEU A 226 -9.46 4.64 -38.45
N PRO A 227 -10.48 3.80 -38.69
CA PRO A 227 -11.73 3.87 -37.98
C PRO A 227 -11.50 3.58 -36.49
N ARG A 228 -12.33 4.15 -35.62
CA ARG A 228 -12.23 4.00 -34.18
C ARG A 228 -13.17 2.93 -33.63
N VAL A 229 -12.64 2.05 -32.79
CA VAL A 229 -13.44 1.21 -31.89
C VAL A 229 -13.30 1.76 -30.49
N ASN A 230 -14.34 2.41 -30.02
CA ASN A 230 -14.36 3.10 -28.73
C ASN A 230 -14.98 2.20 -27.68
N MET A 231 -14.28 1.99 -26.57
CA MET A 231 -14.74 1.19 -25.46
C MET A 231 -14.97 2.06 -24.22
N CYS A 232 -16.01 1.75 -23.47
CA CYS A 232 -16.34 2.42 -22.22
C CYS A 232 -16.51 1.38 -21.10
N THR A 233 -16.09 1.74 -19.87
CA THR A 233 -16.40 0.93 -18.69
C THR A 233 -17.91 0.87 -18.48
N GLY A 234 -18.45 -0.31 -18.15
CA GLY A 234 -19.88 -0.65 -18.10
C GLY A 234 -20.79 0.15 -17.15
N ASN A 235 -20.50 1.42 -16.90
CA ASN A 235 -21.38 2.32 -16.17
C ASN A 235 -22.13 3.22 -17.17
N ALA A 236 -23.42 2.95 -17.37
CA ALA A 236 -24.28 3.66 -18.32
C ALA A 236 -24.21 5.20 -18.17
N ARG A 237 -24.17 5.72 -16.94
CA ARG A 237 -24.05 7.17 -16.69
C ARG A 237 -22.70 7.72 -17.19
N LYS A 238 -21.61 6.98 -17.02
CA LYS A 238 -20.29 7.37 -17.56
C LYS A 238 -20.29 7.30 -19.08
N TYR A 239 -20.99 6.33 -19.66
CA TYR A 239 -21.17 6.21 -21.09
C TYR A 239 -21.87 7.45 -21.67
N GLU A 240 -23.03 7.83 -21.14
CA GLU A 240 -23.77 9.01 -21.57
C GLU A 240 -22.95 10.30 -21.44
N MET A 241 -22.24 10.48 -20.33
CA MET A 241 -21.35 11.63 -20.16
C MET A 241 -20.23 11.68 -21.21
N ARG A 242 -19.71 10.53 -21.62
CA ARG A 242 -18.65 10.45 -22.65
C ARG A 242 -19.19 10.70 -24.02
N LYS A 243 -20.37 10.15 -24.34
CA LYS A 243 -21.07 10.40 -25.59
C LYS A 243 -21.32 11.89 -25.81
N VAL A 244 -21.83 12.57 -24.79
CA VAL A 244 -22.08 14.02 -24.84
C VAL A 244 -20.78 14.82 -24.97
N ASN A 245 -19.74 14.46 -24.18
CA ASN A 245 -18.50 15.25 -24.15
C ASN A 245 -17.59 15.01 -25.35
N PHE A 246 -17.72 13.84 -26.02
CA PHE A 246 -16.75 13.44 -27.05
C PHE A 246 -17.33 13.25 -28.43
N ASP A 247 -18.63 13.46 -28.61
CA ASP A 247 -19.30 13.21 -29.90
C ASP A 247 -18.84 11.87 -30.55
N MET A 248 -18.83 10.81 -29.74
CA MET A 248 -18.34 9.50 -30.12
C MET A 248 -19.33 8.40 -29.75
N GLU A 249 -19.51 7.45 -30.65
CA GLU A 249 -20.21 6.23 -30.32
C GLU A 249 -19.28 5.27 -29.57
N TYR A 250 -19.81 4.61 -28.56
CA TYR A 250 -19.12 3.63 -27.74
C TYR A 250 -19.76 2.27 -27.88
N MET A 251 -18.96 1.21 -27.82
CA MET A 251 -19.49 -0.12 -27.59
C MET A 251 -20.11 -0.18 -26.20
N GLU A 252 -21.42 -0.42 -26.16
CA GLU A 252 -22.16 -0.52 -24.90
C GLU A 252 -21.95 -1.89 -24.26
N ASN A 253 -22.00 -1.93 -22.93
CA ASN A 253 -21.96 -3.16 -22.14
C ASN A 253 -20.82 -4.10 -22.53
N VAL A 254 -19.64 -3.55 -22.79
CA VAL A 254 -18.42 -4.32 -23.12
C VAL A 254 -18.09 -5.22 -21.93
N ILE A 255 -17.82 -6.50 -22.22
CA ILE A 255 -17.29 -7.46 -21.27
C ILE A 255 -15.78 -7.55 -21.38
N LEU A 256 -15.10 -8.20 -20.43
CA LEU A 256 -13.64 -8.24 -20.40
C LEU A 256 -13.05 -8.95 -21.63
N GLU A 257 -13.71 -10.00 -22.09
CA GLU A 257 -13.31 -10.76 -23.28
C GLU A 257 -13.30 -9.88 -24.53
N GLU A 258 -14.30 -9.00 -24.68
CA GLU A 258 -14.36 -8.03 -25.78
C GLU A 258 -13.33 -6.92 -25.64
N TRP A 259 -13.10 -6.44 -24.40
CA TRP A 259 -12.08 -5.43 -24.12
C TRP A 259 -10.69 -5.94 -24.52
N LEU A 260 -10.35 -7.18 -24.15
CA LEU A 260 -9.10 -7.82 -24.56
C LEU A 260 -9.04 -8.02 -26.07
N TYR A 261 -10.13 -8.55 -26.69
CA TYR A 261 -10.17 -8.78 -28.13
C TYR A 261 -9.86 -7.50 -28.92
N ASN A 262 -10.49 -6.38 -28.53
CA ASN A 262 -10.32 -5.11 -29.22
C ASN A 262 -8.90 -4.54 -29.09
N ILE A 263 -8.24 -4.72 -27.93
CA ILE A 263 -6.84 -4.32 -27.76
C ILE A 263 -5.92 -5.20 -28.61
N ILE A 264 -6.11 -6.51 -28.52
CA ILE A 264 -5.25 -7.51 -29.19
C ILE A 264 -5.29 -7.36 -30.72
N ASN A 265 -6.44 -7.04 -31.28
CA ASN A 265 -6.64 -7.02 -32.74
C ASN A 265 -6.59 -5.61 -33.35
N SER A 266 -6.38 -4.56 -32.55
CA SER A 266 -6.23 -3.20 -33.10
C SER A 266 -4.88 -2.98 -33.78
N ASP A 267 -4.84 -2.05 -34.72
CA ASP A 267 -3.60 -1.63 -35.40
C ASP A 267 -2.87 -0.53 -34.64
N PHE A 268 -3.62 0.30 -33.92
CA PHE A 268 -3.10 1.36 -33.08
C PHE A 268 -3.95 1.55 -31.83
N ILE A 269 -3.35 2.01 -30.73
CA ILE A 269 -4.03 2.23 -29.46
C ILE A 269 -3.79 3.65 -28.97
N VAL A 270 -4.87 4.33 -28.59
CA VAL A 270 -4.81 5.61 -27.86
C VAL A 270 -5.57 5.46 -26.55
N THR A 271 -4.91 5.73 -25.43
CA THR A 271 -5.49 5.50 -24.11
C THR A 271 -4.92 6.41 -23.03
N ASP A 272 -5.66 6.53 -21.91
CA ASP A 272 -5.19 7.09 -20.64
C ASP A 272 -5.14 6.01 -19.54
N SER A 273 -5.32 4.75 -19.92
CA SER A 273 -5.44 3.63 -19.00
C SER A 273 -4.13 2.89 -18.81
N TYR A 274 -3.71 2.73 -17.56
CA TYR A 274 -2.53 1.94 -17.21
C TYR A 274 -2.61 0.48 -17.73
N HIS A 275 -3.74 -0.20 -17.51
CA HIS A 275 -3.85 -1.59 -17.96
C HIS A 275 -3.96 -1.73 -19.47
N CYS A 276 -4.59 -0.76 -20.16
CA CYS A 276 -4.57 -0.75 -21.62
C CYS A 276 -3.14 -0.57 -22.14
N LEU A 277 -2.31 0.27 -21.51
CA LEU A 277 -0.86 0.35 -21.78
C LEU A 277 -0.17 -1.01 -21.57
N CYS A 278 -0.42 -1.68 -20.43
CA CYS A 278 0.18 -3.00 -20.16
C CYS A 278 -0.12 -4.00 -21.29
N PHE A 279 -1.38 -4.07 -21.73
CA PHE A 279 -1.77 -4.97 -22.82
C PHE A 279 -1.24 -4.52 -24.17
N SER A 280 -1.08 -3.22 -24.41
CA SER A 280 -0.37 -2.73 -25.60
C SER A 280 1.06 -3.25 -25.66
N ILE A 281 1.75 -3.29 -24.53
CA ILE A 281 3.11 -3.82 -24.41
C ILE A 281 3.14 -5.34 -24.58
N ILE A 282 2.26 -6.08 -23.88
CA ILE A 282 2.18 -7.54 -23.93
C ILE A 282 1.97 -8.01 -25.38
N PHE A 283 1.09 -7.35 -26.13
CA PHE A 283 0.69 -7.72 -27.49
C PHE A 283 1.42 -6.93 -28.59
N ARG A 284 2.51 -6.23 -28.25
CA ARG A 284 3.38 -5.53 -29.21
C ARG A 284 2.62 -4.55 -30.09
N LYS A 285 1.71 -3.74 -29.51
CA LYS A 285 0.89 -2.79 -30.26
C LYS A 285 1.57 -1.43 -30.40
N LYS A 286 1.35 -0.73 -31.52
CA LYS A 286 1.66 0.70 -31.61
C LYS A 286 0.67 1.46 -30.73
N PHE A 287 1.17 2.38 -29.91
CA PHE A 287 0.31 3.12 -28.98
C PHE A 287 0.87 4.50 -28.67
N VAL A 288 -0.01 5.37 -28.19
CA VAL A 288 0.30 6.59 -27.46
C VAL A 288 -0.58 6.71 -26.23
N ILE A 289 -0.02 7.26 -25.18
CA ILE A 289 -0.72 7.63 -23.94
C ILE A 289 -0.96 9.12 -23.95
N VAL A 290 -2.20 9.56 -23.78
CA VAL A 290 -2.55 10.98 -23.65
C VAL A 290 -3.19 11.20 -22.29
N GLN A 291 -2.40 11.73 -21.35
CA GLN A 291 -2.83 11.91 -19.97
C GLN A 291 -2.08 13.08 -19.32
N GLY A 292 -2.82 14.04 -18.75
CA GLY A 292 -2.22 15.15 -18.01
C GLY A 292 -1.56 14.72 -16.69
N LYS A 293 -0.71 15.56 -16.13
CA LYS A 293 0.23 15.34 -15.01
C LYS A 293 -0.30 14.65 -13.73
N TRP A 294 -1.60 14.56 -13.52
CA TRP A 294 -2.17 14.32 -12.19
C TRP A 294 -2.44 12.86 -11.80
N ALA A 295 -2.10 11.88 -12.59
CA ALA A 295 -2.33 10.47 -12.22
C ALA A 295 -1.29 9.53 -12.86
N THR A 296 -0.07 10.00 -12.99
CA THR A 296 0.91 9.46 -13.93
C THR A 296 1.96 8.54 -13.32
N SER A 297 2.13 8.45 -11.99
CA SER A 297 3.26 7.73 -11.40
C SER A 297 3.38 6.28 -11.91
N ARG A 298 2.26 5.56 -12.02
CA ARG A 298 2.23 4.17 -12.50
C ARG A 298 2.61 4.03 -13.97
N ILE A 299 2.03 4.91 -14.82
CA ILE A 299 2.30 4.93 -16.26
C ILE A 299 3.74 5.33 -16.47
N LYS A 300 4.17 6.39 -15.80
CA LYS A 300 5.52 6.91 -15.87
C LYS A 300 6.55 5.87 -15.45
N SER A 301 6.39 5.26 -14.28
CA SER A 301 7.27 4.21 -13.77
C SER A 301 7.42 3.04 -14.76
N LEU A 302 6.31 2.61 -15.40
CA LEU A 302 6.37 1.54 -16.39
C LEU A 302 7.05 1.97 -17.69
N LEU A 303 6.75 3.16 -18.20
CA LEU A 303 7.37 3.67 -19.44
C LEU A 303 8.87 3.92 -19.24
N GLU A 304 9.29 4.52 -18.12
CA GLU A 304 10.70 4.71 -17.77
C GLU A 304 11.44 3.38 -17.63
N LEU A 305 10.84 2.38 -16.98
CA LEU A 305 11.42 1.05 -16.85
C LEU A 305 11.71 0.41 -18.22
N LEU A 306 10.83 0.64 -19.20
CA LEU A 306 10.88 0.00 -20.52
C LEU A 306 11.51 0.88 -21.62
N GLY A 307 11.89 2.12 -21.31
CA GLY A 307 12.44 3.08 -22.29
C GLY A 307 11.43 3.53 -23.34
N LEU A 308 10.18 3.76 -22.92
CA LEU A 308 9.04 4.12 -23.76
C LEU A 308 8.44 5.48 -23.41
N GLU A 309 9.19 6.38 -22.76
CA GLU A 309 8.73 7.67 -22.27
C GLU A 309 8.25 8.58 -23.42
N ASP A 310 8.80 8.40 -24.62
CA ASP A 310 8.41 9.11 -25.85
C ASP A 310 6.97 8.83 -26.30
N ARG A 311 6.33 7.81 -25.73
CA ARG A 311 4.93 7.43 -26.02
C ARG A 311 3.89 8.14 -25.15
N TRP A 312 4.30 8.96 -24.20
CA TRP A 312 3.42 9.70 -23.31
C TRP A 312 3.37 11.18 -23.64
N PHE A 313 2.16 11.72 -23.76
CA PHE A 313 1.86 13.12 -24.06
C PHE A 313 0.92 13.69 -23.00
N GLU A 314 1.21 14.89 -22.51
CA GLU A 314 0.36 15.55 -21.50
C GLU A 314 -0.96 16.06 -22.11
N SER A 315 -0.98 16.37 -23.39
CA SER A 315 -2.14 16.90 -24.09
C SER A 315 -2.19 16.50 -25.57
N SER A 316 -3.34 16.75 -26.22
CA SER A 316 -3.47 16.58 -27.67
C SER A 316 -2.57 17.51 -28.46
N GLU A 317 -2.41 18.73 -27.99
CA GLU A 317 -1.60 19.76 -28.64
C GLU A 317 -0.12 19.32 -28.69
N GLU A 318 0.39 18.70 -27.64
CA GLU A 318 1.74 18.16 -27.62
C GLU A 318 1.90 17.00 -28.61
N LEU A 319 0.89 16.11 -28.68
CA LEU A 319 0.90 15.01 -29.66
C LEU A 319 0.82 15.54 -31.11
N GLU A 320 -0.01 16.54 -31.38
CA GLU A 320 -0.15 17.17 -32.71
C GLU A 320 1.13 17.84 -33.18
N GLN A 321 1.98 18.32 -32.27
CA GLN A 321 3.30 18.86 -32.55
C GLN A 321 4.35 17.80 -32.84
N ASN A 322 4.07 16.53 -32.54
CA ASN A 322 4.97 15.39 -32.68
C ASN A 322 4.35 14.24 -33.49
N PRO A 323 3.79 14.47 -34.69
CA PRO A 323 3.02 13.46 -35.44
C PRO A 323 3.85 12.23 -35.84
N ASP A 324 5.16 12.38 -36.03
CA ASP A 324 6.09 11.32 -36.45
C ASP A 324 6.08 10.14 -35.49
N ILE A 325 5.72 10.37 -34.22
CA ILE A 325 5.62 9.29 -33.24
C ILE A 325 4.60 8.21 -33.61
N LEU A 326 3.57 8.56 -34.36
CA LEU A 326 2.52 7.63 -34.80
C LEU A 326 3.06 6.59 -35.79
N TYR A 327 4.09 6.95 -36.53
CA TYR A 327 4.73 6.10 -37.55
C TYR A 327 5.97 5.38 -37.02
N LYS A 328 6.58 5.92 -35.96
CA LYS A 328 7.78 5.38 -35.34
C LYS A 328 7.49 3.98 -34.76
N ASP A 329 8.27 2.99 -35.16
CA ASP A 329 8.20 1.66 -34.59
C ASP A 329 8.71 1.61 -33.15
N ILE A 330 8.18 0.67 -32.38
CA ILE A 330 8.66 0.36 -31.05
C ILE A 330 9.58 -0.86 -31.14
N ASP A 331 10.79 -0.73 -30.61
CA ASP A 331 11.71 -1.86 -30.49
C ASP A 331 11.23 -2.83 -29.40
N TYR A 332 10.23 -3.63 -29.78
CA TYR A 332 9.63 -4.57 -28.85
C TYR A 332 10.55 -5.74 -28.45
N ASP A 333 11.61 -5.98 -29.20
CA ASP A 333 12.56 -7.03 -28.80
C ASP A 333 13.37 -6.57 -27.59
N LYS A 334 13.85 -5.32 -27.60
CA LYS A 334 14.48 -4.70 -26.45
C LYS A 334 13.52 -4.56 -25.27
N VAL A 335 12.30 -4.10 -25.50
CA VAL A 335 11.26 -3.95 -24.45
C VAL A 335 10.97 -5.30 -23.79
N HIS A 336 10.78 -6.35 -24.57
CA HIS A 336 10.48 -7.67 -24.03
C HIS A 336 11.68 -8.35 -23.39
N GLU A 337 12.91 -8.02 -23.75
CA GLU A 337 14.12 -8.45 -23.03
C GLU A 337 14.13 -7.90 -21.60
N ILE A 338 13.89 -6.59 -21.44
CA ILE A 338 13.77 -5.95 -20.13
C ILE A 338 12.61 -6.57 -19.35
N LEU A 339 11.43 -6.66 -19.98
CA LEU A 339 10.23 -7.19 -19.35
C LEU A 339 10.42 -8.62 -18.85
N LYS A 340 11.08 -9.49 -19.61
CA LYS A 340 11.37 -10.88 -19.23
C LYS A 340 12.17 -10.96 -17.93
N ARG A 341 13.20 -10.12 -17.78
CA ARG A 341 13.99 -10.04 -16.54
C ARG A 341 13.13 -9.61 -15.35
N GLU A 342 12.35 -8.55 -15.51
CA GLU A 342 11.49 -8.02 -14.45
C GLU A 342 10.37 -8.99 -14.06
N VAL A 343 9.84 -9.75 -15.02
CA VAL A 343 8.86 -10.83 -14.77
C VAL A 343 9.47 -11.93 -13.91
N ILE A 344 10.68 -12.37 -14.26
CA ILE A 344 11.41 -13.39 -13.47
C ILE A 344 11.64 -12.90 -12.04
N GLU A 345 12.10 -11.66 -11.87
CA GLU A 345 12.31 -11.08 -10.54
C GLU A 345 11.01 -10.99 -9.74
N SER A 346 9.93 -10.53 -10.36
CA SER A 346 8.62 -10.37 -9.71
C SER A 346 7.99 -11.71 -9.34
N LYS A 347 8.05 -12.72 -10.24
CA LYS A 347 7.60 -14.10 -9.96
C LYS A 347 8.43 -14.72 -8.82
N THR A 348 9.74 -14.57 -8.86
CA THR A 348 10.65 -15.09 -7.82
C THR A 348 10.36 -14.43 -6.46
N TRP A 349 10.15 -13.11 -6.45
CA TRP A 349 9.81 -12.40 -5.23
C TRP A 349 8.47 -12.88 -4.64
N LEU A 350 7.44 -13.04 -5.47
CA LEU A 350 6.12 -13.54 -5.03
C LEU A 350 6.22 -14.95 -4.47
N LYS A 351 6.87 -15.86 -5.19
CA LYS A 351 7.10 -17.25 -4.75
C LYS A 351 7.84 -17.29 -3.43
N ASN A 352 8.97 -16.59 -3.31
CA ASN A 352 9.74 -16.52 -2.07
C ASN A 352 8.94 -15.92 -0.92
N SER A 353 8.04 -14.96 -1.20
CA SER A 353 7.16 -14.38 -0.18
C SER A 353 6.12 -15.40 0.31
N ILE A 354 5.58 -16.23 -0.58
CA ILE A 354 4.66 -17.31 -0.22
C ILE A 354 5.38 -18.41 0.58
N GLU A 355 6.58 -18.79 0.19
CA GLU A 355 7.35 -19.88 0.80
C GLU A 355 8.06 -19.47 2.10
N SER A 356 8.36 -18.18 2.30
CA SER A 356 9.07 -17.70 3.48
C SER A 356 8.32 -18.02 4.78
N ASP A 357 9.06 -18.12 5.85
CA ASP A 357 8.46 -18.19 7.17
C ASP A 357 7.69 -16.90 7.49
N LYS A 358 6.54 -17.06 8.14
CA LYS A 358 5.78 -15.93 8.64
C LYS A 358 6.60 -15.14 9.66
N LYS A 359 6.58 -13.80 9.57
CA LYS A 359 7.12 -12.94 10.62
C LYS A 359 6.32 -13.11 11.92
N VAL A 360 6.96 -13.55 12.97
CA VAL A 360 6.31 -13.72 14.27
C VAL A 360 6.10 -12.35 14.91
N ILE A 361 4.86 -11.86 14.97
CA ILE A 361 4.50 -10.68 15.74
C ILE A 361 4.28 -11.12 17.18
N VAL A 362 5.27 -10.94 18.03
CA VAL A 362 5.14 -11.18 19.46
C VAL A 362 4.65 -9.89 20.12
N ARG A 363 3.36 -9.88 20.47
CA ARG A 363 2.83 -8.88 21.41
C ARG A 363 3.24 -9.30 22.81
N LYS A 364 4.35 -8.79 23.33
CA LYS A 364 4.72 -9.04 24.72
C LYS A 364 3.90 -8.14 25.63
N LYS A 365 3.21 -8.76 26.60
CA LYS A 365 2.98 -8.13 27.90
C LYS A 365 4.34 -8.06 28.59
N ILE A 366 4.62 -6.94 29.22
CA ILE A 366 5.96 -6.46 29.59
C ILE A 366 6.54 -7.21 30.82
N ARG A 367 6.55 -8.52 30.89
CA ARG A 367 6.99 -9.26 32.08
C ARG A 367 8.43 -9.77 32.08
N ASP A 368 9.30 -9.34 31.14
CA ASP A 368 10.58 -10.06 30.93
C ASP A 368 11.84 -9.17 31.11
N TYR A 369 11.86 -8.38 32.21
CA TYR A 369 13.01 -7.54 32.53
C TYR A 369 13.92 -8.09 33.63
N SER A 370 13.64 -9.29 34.17
CA SER A 370 14.29 -9.81 35.36
C SER A 370 15.82 -9.78 35.27
N ASP A 371 16.37 -10.19 34.12
CA ASP A 371 17.83 -10.31 33.98
C ASP A 371 18.57 -8.98 33.84
N ALA A 372 17.87 -7.91 33.41
CA ALA A 372 18.49 -6.61 33.28
C ALA A 372 18.58 -5.84 34.60
N LYS A 373 17.74 -6.18 35.59
CA LYS A 373 17.74 -5.55 36.92
C LYS A 373 19.04 -5.83 37.66
N ASP A 374 19.66 -6.97 37.42
CA ASP A 374 20.92 -7.40 38.08
C ASP A 374 22.15 -6.84 37.39
N ASP A 375 22.01 -6.23 36.21
CA ASP A 375 23.09 -5.59 35.51
C ASP A 375 23.46 -4.23 36.14
N LYS A 376 24.66 -4.14 36.70
CA LYS A 376 25.16 -2.93 37.37
C LYS A 376 25.10 -1.67 36.49
N ARG A 377 25.14 -1.81 35.16
CA ARG A 377 25.02 -0.70 34.21
C ARG A 377 23.67 0.00 34.29
N PHE A 378 22.60 -0.74 34.61
CA PHE A 378 21.22 -0.26 34.65
C PHE A 378 20.69 -0.04 36.07
N ALA A 379 21.47 -0.37 37.11
CA ALA A 379 21.04 -0.28 38.50
C ALA A 379 20.46 1.11 38.90
N ARG A 380 21.05 2.20 38.36
CA ARG A 380 20.54 3.56 38.59
C ARG A 380 19.21 3.81 37.91
N LEU A 381 18.97 3.20 36.75
CA LEU A 381 17.71 3.30 36.02
C LEU A 381 16.55 2.72 36.86
N TYR A 382 16.76 1.53 37.39
CA TYR A 382 15.74 0.86 38.20
C TYR A 382 15.48 1.48 39.58
N LYS A 383 16.42 2.27 40.09
CA LYS A 383 16.27 3.02 41.37
C LYS A 383 15.58 4.37 41.21
N ALA A 384 15.40 4.85 39.97
CA ALA A 384 14.75 6.13 39.72
C ALA A 384 13.25 6.06 40.09
N LYS A 385 12.74 7.08 40.78
CA LYS A 385 11.34 7.19 41.20
C LYS A 385 10.55 8.20 40.35
N ASN A 386 11.21 9.21 39.80
CA ASN A 386 10.59 10.21 38.94
C ASN A 386 11.35 10.34 37.61
N ILE A 387 10.69 10.93 36.62
CA ILE A 387 11.22 10.99 35.22
C ILE A 387 12.54 11.76 35.13
N ASN A 388 12.73 12.79 35.93
CA ASN A 388 13.94 13.59 35.88
C ASN A 388 15.16 12.82 36.42
N SER A 389 14.99 11.98 37.45
CA SER A 389 16.02 11.05 37.92
C SER A 389 16.25 9.91 36.94
N TYR A 390 15.19 9.46 36.29
CA TYR A 390 15.25 8.43 35.25
C TYR A 390 16.05 8.87 34.04
N PHE A 391 15.80 10.05 33.51
CA PHE A 391 16.57 10.61 32.39
C PHE A 391 18.05 10.88 32.74
N ARG A 392 18.35 11.25 33.98
CA ARG A 392 19.74 11.33 34.45
C ARG A 392 20.41 9.94 34.47
N ALA A 393 19.68 8.91 34.86
CA ALA A 393 20.20 7.54 34.86
C ALA A 393 20.44 7.02 33.44
N LEU A 394 19.56 7.33 32.47
CA LEU A 394 19.76 6.99 31.06
C LEU A 394 21.06 7.59 30.50
N GLN A 395 21.45 8.78 30.93
CA GLN A 395 22.71 9.41 30.52
C GLN A 395 23.95 8.63 30.99
N SER A 396 23.87 7.86 32.07
CA SER A 396 24.99 7.02 32.54
C SER A 396 25.14 5.72 31.75
N ALA A 397 24.10 5.23 31.12
CA ALA A 397 24.09 4.01 30.29
C ALA A 397 24.46 4.24 28.80
N LYS A 398 24.95 5.40 28.48
CA LYS A 398 25.14 6.09 27.18
C LYS A 398 25.34 5.26 25.93
N LYS A 399 26.27 4.31 25.92
CA LYS A 399 26.71 3.64 24.67
C LYS A 399 25.90 2.40 24.32
N ASP A 400 25.19 1.87 25.29
CA ASP A 400 24.49 0.59 25.16
C ASP A 400 22.99 0.72 24.87
N VAL A 401 22.42 1.91 25.02
CA VAL A 401 20.97 2.06 24.96
C VAL A 401 20.49 2.87 23.76
N VAL A 402 19.38 2.39 23.17
CA VAL A 402 18.47 3.17 22.34
C VAL A 402 17.24 3.41 23.21
N TYR A 403 16.88 4.67 23.46
CA TYR A 403 15.65 4.99 24.15
C TYR A 403 14.67 5.69 23.24
N MET A 404 13.42 5.42 23.47
CA MET A 404 12.31 5.91 22.68
C MET A 404 11.28 6.56 23.59
N ILE A 405 10.75 7.68 23.15
CA ILE A 405 9.79 8.46 23.91
C ILE A 405 8.56 8.67 23.03
N ALA A 406 7.37 8.46 23.62
CA ALA A 406 6.11 8.88 23.05
C ALA A 406 5.31 9.66 24.07
N LYS A 407 4.67 10.76 23.67
CA LYS A 407 3.70 11.49 24.47
C LYS A 407 2.33 11.33 23.84
N ARG A 408 1.37 10.94 24.66
CA ARG A 408 -0.03 10.79 24.29
C ARG A 408 -0.94 11.55 25.26
N GLY A 409 -2.05 12.07 24.74
CA GLY A 409 -3.01 12.80 25.56
C GLY A 409 -2.67 14.29 25.74
N THR A 410 -3.52 15.01 26.50
CA THR A 410 -3.31 16.41 26.86
C THR A 410 -2.22 16.53 27.92
N ASP A 411 -1.45 17.60 27.80
CA ASP A 411 -0.53 18.04 28.84
C ASP A 411 -0.99 19.42 29.32
N ASN A 412 -1.26 19.55 30.61
CA ASN A 412 -1.67 20.79 31.22
C ASN A 412 -0.46 21.61 31.73
N GLY A 413 0.68 21.51 31.05
CA GLY A 413 1.91 22.25 31.38
C GLY A 413 2.93 21.45 32.19
N GLU A 414 2.64 20.23 32.61
CA GLU A 414 3.54 19.40 33.41
C GLU A 414 4.81 18.99 32.64
N LEU A 415 4.73 18.83 31.31
CA LEU A 415 5.90 18.61 30.48
C LEU A 415 6.96 19.71 30.58
N ALA A 416 6.58 20.93 30.90
CA ALA A 416 7.54 22.01 31.11
C ALA A 416 8.52 21.71 32.26
N LYS A 417 8.09 20.94 33.26
CA LYS A 417 8.89 20.50 34.41
C LYS A 417 9.82 19.30 34.07
N VAL A 418 9.59 18.59 32.97
CA VAL A 418 10.39 17.44 32.55
C VAL A 418 11.75 17.89 32.02
N ARG A 419 12.82 17.35 32.58
CA ARG A 419 14.21 17.59 32.15
C ARG A 419 14.67 16.47 31.25
N PHE A 420 14.34 16.57 29.96
CA PHE A 420 14.75 15.59 28.96
C PHE A 420 16.30 15.42 28.92
N PRO A 421 16.80 14.25 28.52
CA PRO A 421 18.23 14.06 28.33
C PRO A 421 18.82 15.10 27.37
N ARG A 422 20.06 15.53 27.61
CA ARG A 422 20.75 16.47 26.70
C ARG A 422 20.83 15.94 25.27
N SER A 423 20.95 14.64 25.11
CA SER A 423 20.94 13.96 23.80
C SER A 423 19.61 14.12 23.04
N ALA A 424 18.51 14.39 23.74
CA ALA A 424 17.22 14.63 23.12
C ALA A 424 17.09 16.05 22.55
N GLU A 425 17.94 17.02 23.01
CA GLU A 425 17.96 18.43 22.56
C GLU A 425 16.56 19.08 22.45
N ILE A 426 15.66 18.77 23.39
CA ILE A 426 14.30 19.31 23.39
C ILE A 426 14.33 20.72 23.96
N LYS A 427 14.05 21.71 23.10
CA LYS A 427 14.00 23.13 23.43
C LYS A 427 12.68 23.48 24.14
N LYS A 428 12.63 24.67 24.82
CA LYS A 428 11.41 25.16 25.47
C LYS A 428 10.23 25.30 24.51
N GLN A 429 10.45 25.82 23.31
CA GLN A 429 9.42 25.94 22.29
C GLN A 429 8.87 24.55 21.87
N THR A 430 9.73 23.56 21.66
CA THR A 430 9.32 22.19 21.38
C THR A 430 8.38 21.61 22.43
N LYS A 431 8.60 21.93 23.72
CA LYS A 431 7.69 21.50 24.80
C LYS A 431 6.31 22.16 24.73
N LEU A 432 6.24 23.41 24.29
CA LEU A 432 4.97 24.09 24.05
C LEU A 432 4.21 23.49 22.88
N ASP A 433 4.93 23.17 21.80
CA ASP A 433 4.34 22.54 20.62
C ASP A 433 3.76 21.15 20.96
N MET A 434 4.32 20.46 21.97
CA MET A 434 3.85 19.14 22.42
C MET A 434 2.55 19.16 23.24
N LEU A 435 2.03 20.32 23.66
CA LEU A 435 0.87 20.40 24.59
C LEU A 435 -0.36 19.63 24.05
N ASN A 436 -0.69 19.83 22.78
CA ASN A 436 -1.89 19.26 22.15
C ASN A 436 -1.59 18.20 21.08
N GLU A 437 -0.33 18.10 20.66
CA GLU A 437 0.11 17.20 19.58
C GLU A 437 0.68 15.90 20.15
N GLY A 438 0.74 14.87 19.29
CA GLY A 438 1.55 13.68 19.55
C GLY A 438 3.03 14.02 19.47
N PHE A 439 3.84 13.32 20.24
CA PHE A 439 5.29 13.45 20.18
C PHE A 439 5.95 12.08 20.17
N SER A 440 6.90 11.91 19.28
CA SER A 440 7.74 10.71 19.18
C SER A 440 9.20 11.09 19.07
N LEU A 441 10.06 10.32 19.73
CA LEU A 441 11.50 10.49 19.68
C LEU A 441 12.19 9.13 19.76
N ILE A 442 13.20 8.93 18.92
CA ILE A 442 14.18 7.85 19.05
C ILE A 442 15.55 8.48 19.24
N CYS A 443 16.28 8.04 20.23
CA CYS A 443 17.63 8.50 20.49
C CYS A 443 18.59 7.34 20.72
N ASP A 444 19.57 7.19 19.83
CA ASP A 444 20.73 6.33 20.00
C ASP A 444 21.90 7.19 20.48
N TYR A 445 22.20 7.11 21.74
CA TYR A 445 23.27 7.91 22.34
C TYR A 445 24.65 7.47 21.87
N GLY A 446 24.84 6.17 21.65
CA GLY A 446 26.12 5.61 21.19
C GLY A 446 26.53 6.12 19.82
N ASN A 447 25.58 6.22 18.89
CA ASN A 447 25.80 6.67 17.52
C ASN A 447 25.50 8.17 17.32
N ARG A 448 25.15 8.90 18.39
CA ARG A 448 24.75 10.33 18.34
C ARG A 448 23.61 10.60 17.35
N GLN A 449 22.72 9.64 17.19
CA GLN A 449 21.55 9.78 16.32
C GLN A 449 20.33 10.19 17.14
N LYS A 450 19.57 11.13 16.59
CA LYS A 450 18.33 11.60 17.15
C LYS A 450 17.32 11.83 16.03
N ILE A 451 16.14 11.24 16.16
CA ILE A 451 15.02 11.42 15.25
C ILE A 451 13.79 11.78 16.09
N SER A 452 13.12 12.87 15.77
CA SER A 452 11.92 13.31 16.50
C SER A 452 10.86 13.85 15.54
N SER A 453 9.61 13.68 15.92
CA SER A 453 8.43 14.19 15.22
C SER A 453 7.44 14.75 16.23
N ILE A 454 6.76 15.83 15.85
CA ILE A 454 5.62 16.42 16.59
C ILE A 454 4.53 16.65 15.57
N ASP A 455 3.40 15.97 15.73
CA ASP A 455 2.25 16.10 14.85
C ASP A 455 1.02 15.48 15.53
N ASP A 456 -0.17 15.69 14.97
CA ASP A 456 -1.39 14.99 15.40
C ASP A 456 -1.19 13.48 15.47
N VAL A 457 -0.41 12.92 14.53
CA VAL A 457 0.15 11.58 14.57
C VAL A 457 1.64 11.67 14.34
N SER A 458 2.38 11.54 15.39
CA SER A 458 3.83 11.63 15.39
C SER A 458 4.44 10.24 15.25
N HIS A 459 5.41 10.08 14.38
CA HIS A 459 6.17 8.84 14.30
C HIS A 459 7.65 9.07 14.04
N CYS A 460 8.48 8.13 14.46
CA CYS A 460 9.92 8.10 14.22
C CYS A 460 10.37 6.69 13.86
N TYR A 461 11.35 6.60 13.00
CA TYR A 461 11.99 5.36 12.57
C TYR A 461 13.52 5.47 12.65
N TYR A 462 14.16 4.40 13.10
CA TYR A 462 15.60 4.28 13.15
C TYR A 462 16.05 2.85 12.91
N LYS A 463 17.12 2.65 12.17
CA LYS A 463 17.69 1.33 11.88
C LYS A 463 19.16 1.28 12.22
N GLU A 464 19.56 0.25 12.96
CA GLU A 464 20.95 -0.02 13.29
C GLU A 464 21.23 -1.52 13.33
N ASN A 465 22.31 -1.95 12.66
CA ASN A 465 22.81 -3.33 12.71
C ASN A 465 21.72 -4.40 12.43
N GLY A 466 20.80 -4.11 11.49
CA GLY A 466 19.71 -5.01 11.12
C GLY A 466 18.55 -5.07 12.11
N ILE A 467 18.53 -4.18 13.11
CA ILE A 467 17.42 -3.97 14.03
C ILE A 467 16.75 -2.65 13.67
N GLU A 468 15.44 -2.69 13.57
CA GLU A 468 14.61 -1.54 13.25
C GLU A 468 13.77 -1.14 14.46
N PHE A 469 13.72 0.15 14.72
CA PHE A 469 12.99 0.77 15.82
C PHE A 469 11.97 1.72 15.24
N SER A 470 10.73 1.66 15.68
CA SER A 470 9.76 2.68 15.34
C SER A 470 8.84 3.02 16.51
N VAL A 471 8.48 4.29 16.60
CA VAL A 471 7.61 4.85 17.64
C VAL A 471 6.49 5.62 16.98
N LEU A 472 5.27 5.34 17.40
CA LEU A 472 4.06 6.06 17.02
C LEU A 472 3.39 6.65 18.25
N SER A 473 2.93 7.89 18.14
CA SER A 473 2.11 8.56 19.17
C SER A 473 0.96 9.33 18.53
N GLU A 474 -0.22 9.18 19.09
CA GLU A 474 -1.44 9.85 18.64
C GLU A 474 -1.80 11.02 19.58
N GLY A 475 -1.90 12.23 19.03
CA GLY A 475 -2.30 13.44 19.76
C GLY A 475 -3.80 13.52 20.04
N ASN A 476 -4.23 14.61 20.66
CA ASN A 476 -5.60 14.77 21.16
C ASN A 476 -6.63 15.15 20.10
N LYS A 477 -6.23 15.71 18.98
CA LYS A 477 -7.15 16.10 17.90
C LYS A 477 -7.88 14.92 17.28
N PHE A 478 -7.38 13.71 17.54
CA PHE A 478 -8.03 12.48 17.05
C PHE A 478 -9.26 12.10 17.88
N LYS A 479 -10.43 12.18 17.30
CA LYS A 479 -11.71 11.72 17.90
C LYS A 479 -11.86 10.19 17.95
N ASN A 480 -10.84 9.42 17.61
CA ASN A 480 -10.93 7.97 17.54
C ASN A 480 -10.81 7.34 18.93
N LYS A 481 -11.77 6.51 19.33
CA LYS A 481 -11.81 5.78 20.62
C LYS A 481 -10.67 4.75 20.84
N ARG A 482 -9.79 4.53 19.84
CA ARG A 482 -8.71 3.52 19.86
C ARG A 482 -7.31 4.14 19.82
N LYS A 483 -7.14 5.34 20.38
CA LYS A 483 -5.83 6.01 20.48
C LYS A 483 -4.81 5.12 21.19
N SER A 484 -3.57 5.12 20.73
CA SER A 484 -2.48 4.42 21.40
C SER A 484 -1.14 5.11 21.16
N ALA A 485 -0.19 4.87 22.06
CA ALA A 485 1.23 5.02 21.75
C ALA A 485 1.82 3.61 21.54
N GLU A 486 2.63 3.46 20.53
CA GLU A 486 3.17 2.16 20.12
C GLU A 486 4.65 2.27 19.85
N PHE A 487 5.36 1.25 20.27
CA PHE A 487 6.75 1.07 20.01
C PHE A 487 7.00 -0.30 19.40
N TYR A 488 7.83 -0.37 18.38
CA TYR A 488 8.19 -1.60 17.68
C TYR A 488 9.70 -1.77 17.67
N VAL A 489 10.14 -3.01 17.91
CA VAL A 489 11.48 -3.48 17.62
C VAL A 489 11.38 -4.64 16.65
N GLU A 490 12.03 -4.54 15.52
CA GLU A 490 11.99 -5.55 14.46
C GLU A 490 13.39 -5.99 14.04
N ASN A 491 13.55 -7.27 13.78
CA ASN A 491 14.68 -7.83 13.03
C ASN A 491 14.15 -8.73 11.91
N LYS A 492 15.04 -9.32 11.08
CA LYS A 492 14.68 -10.18 9.94
C LYS A 492 13.66 -11.30 10.27
N LYS A 493 13.60 -11.77 11.53
CA LYS A 493 12.80 -12.92 11.94
C LYS A 493 11.64 -12.56 12.88
N LYS A 494 11.71 -11.42 13.59
CA LYS A 494 10.79 -11.12 14.68
C LYS A 494 10.51 -9.62 14.80
N ARG A 495 9.23 -9.28 14.91
CA ARG A 495 8.76 -7.94 15.28
C ARG A 495 8.15 -8.01 16.68
N THR A 496 8.64 -7.20 17.61
CA THR A 496 8.06 -7.07 18.96
C THR A 496 7.37 -5.71 19.04
N ALA A 497 6.11 -5.71 19.45
CA ALA A 497 5.30 -4.53 19.61
C ALA A 497 4.96 -4.31 21.11
N TYR A 498 5.08 -3.06 21.55
CA TYR A 498 4.67 -2.59 22.86
C TYR A 498 3.63 -1.50 22.68
N ILE A 499 2.42 -1.70 23.19
CA ILE A 499 1.26 -0.87 22.91
C ILE A 499 0.65 -0.40 24.21
N THR A 500 0.39 0.91 24.32
CA THR A 500 -0.38 1.47 25.43
C THR A 500 -1.55 2.29 24.93
N LYS A 501 -2.64 2.26 25.71
CA LYS A 501 -3.84 3.07 25.47
C LYS A 501 -4.03 4.14 26.55
N LYS A 502 -3.11 4.23 27.50
CA LYS A 502 -3.13 5.23 28.57
C LYS A 502 -2.59 6.56 28.04
N ASP A 503 -3.01 7.66 28.66
CA ASP A 503 -2.42 8.99 28.43
C ASP A 503 -1.15 9.14 29.26
N GLY A 504 -0.23 9.99 28.83
CA GLY A 504 1.02 10.23 29.53
C GLY A 504 2.24 10.31 28.63
N LEU A 505 3.40 10.41 29.27
CA LEU A 505 4.70 10.31 28.63
C LEU A 505 5.23 8.88 28.84
N PHE A 506 5.64 8.23 27.75
CA PHE A 506 6.12 6.86 27.75
C PHE A 506 7.58 6.84 27.33
N VAL A 507 8.38 6.02 28.02
CA VAL A 507 9.79 5.81 27.68
C VAL A 507 10.09 4.32 27.64
N TRP A 508 10.56 3.84 26.48
CA TRP A 508 11.09 2.50 26.30
C TRP A 508 12.59 2.56 26.17
N VAL A 509 13.28 1.63 26.79
CA VAL A 509 14.73 1.55 26.74
C VAL A 509 15.15 0.18 26.22
N TYR A 510 15.88 0.17 25.12
CA TYR A 510 16.45 -1.04 24.50
C TYR A 510 17.95 -1.10 24.76
N SER A 511 18.45 -2.23 25.25
CA SER A 511 19.88 -2.50 25.36
C SER A 511 20.40 -3.18 24.11
N LYS A 512 21.44 -2.58 23.49
CA LYS A 512 22.10 -3.15 22.31
C LYS A 512 22.88 -4.41 22.63
N SER A 513 23.53 -4.46 23.76
CA SER A 513 24.32 -5.62 24.20
C SER A 513 23.44 -6.81 24.61
N LEU A 514 22.33 -6.56 25.28
CA LEU A 514 21.36 -7.59 25.66
C LEU A 514 20.34 -7.92 24.56
N ARG A 515 20.28 -7.12 23.50
CA ARG A 515 19.36 -7.25 22.36
C ARG A 515 17.88 -7.36 22.76
N LYS A 516 17.47 -6.62 23.76
CA LYS A 516 16.09 -6.59 24.28
C LYS A 516 15.72 -5.26 24.90
N VAL A 517 14.40 -5.00 25.02
CA VAL A 517 13.89 -3.90 25.84
C VAL A 517 14.16 -4.24 27.30
N ILE A 518 14.77 -3.32 28.01
CA ILE A 518 15.21 -3.52 29.40
C ILE A 518 14.36 -2.75 30.40
N ASP A 519 13.66 -1.71 29.98
CA ASP A 519 12.75 -0.96 30.84
C ASP A 519 11.67 -0.27 30.02
N TYR A 520 10.51 -0.08 30.64
CA TYR A 520 9.38 0.64 30.07
C TYR A 520 8.65 1.38 31.18
N VAL A 521 8.61 2.69 31.11
CA VAL A 521 7.99 3.54 32.12
C VAL A 521 6.94 4.47 31.50
N GLN A 522 5.90 4.71 32.30
CA GLN A 522 4.89 5.74 32.07
C GLN A 522 5.05 6.84 33.11
N VAL A 523 4.82 8.08 32.68
CA VAL A 523 4.72 9.24 33.54
C VAL A 523 3.36 9.85 33.34
N ASP A 524 2.64 10.08 34.42
CA ASP A 524 1.43 10.89 34.39
C ASP A 524 1.82 12.36 34.18
N ILE A 525 1.22 12.99 33.20
CA ILE A 525 1.43 14.41 32.83
C ILE A 525 0.14 15.23 33.03
N SER A 526 -0.83 14.70 33.78
CA SER A 526 -2.00 15.45 34.19
C SER A 526 -1.63 16.57 35.21
N GLU A 527 -2.49 17.57 35.33
CA GLU A 527 -2.28 18.69 36.22
C GLU A 527 -2.07 18.24 37.67
N GLY A 528 -1.01 18.75 38.29
CA GLY A 528 -0.67 18.41 39.68
C GLY A 528 0.05 17.09 39.86
N SER A 529 0.46 16.41 38.79
CA SER A 529 1.23 15.16 38.89
C SER A 529 2.65 15.44 39.42
N ASP A 530 3.17 14.56 40.29
CA ASP A 530 4.54 14.62 40.80
C ASP A 530 5.59 14.11 39.81
N LEU A 531 5.19 13.86 38.56
CA LEU A 531 6.03 13.27 37.50
C LEU A 531 6.69 11.95 37.93
N GLU A 532 6.02 11.23 38.83
CA GLU A 532 6.46 9.89 39.23
C GLU A 532 6.38 8.91 38.04
N ILE A 533 7.32 7.97 38.03
CA ILE A 533 7.33 6.93 37.04
C ILE A 533 6.57 5.69 37.54
N THR A 534 5.70 5.18 36.69
CA THR A 534 5.10 3.86 36.86
C THR A 534 5.80 2.91 35.87
N ARG A 535 6.39 1.82 36.37
CA ARG A 535 6.89 0.77 35.50
C ARG A 535 5.73 -0.09 35.04
N LEU A 536 5.67 -0.26 33.73
CA LEU A 536 4.61 -1.03 33.11
C LEU A 536 5.08 -2.46 32.93
N ASP A 537 4.41 -3.39 33.62
CA ASP A 537 4.67 -4.82 33.58
C ASP A 537 4.10 -5.51 32.30
#